data_3da7b556a4c2f577703a58b51ba345f9
#
_entry.id   3da7b556a4c2f577703a58b51ba345f9
#
_cell.length_a   1.000
_cell.length_b   1.000
_cell.length_c   1.000
_cell.angle_alpha   90.00
_cell.angle_beta   90.00
_cell.angle_gamma   90.00
#
_symmetry.space_group_name_H-M   'P 1'
#
loop_
_entity.id
_entity.type
_entity.pdbx_description
1 polymer ?
#
loop_
_entity_poly.entity_id
_entity_poly.type
_entity_poly.pdbx_seq_one_letter_code
_entity_poly.pdbx_strand_id
1 'polypeptide(L)'
;MSVPATGVSSAATRSGVEVRLEGLSRDYGDVKALDGLDLTLHPGELVVLLGPSGCGKTTTLRLLGGLEDADTGRVMVGGQDVTGLPASKRDMGMVFQAYSLFPHMTVKDNVAFGLKLRRKAKAERNKRAMNMLELVGLTEQAGRYAHQLSGGQQQRVALARALAIQPQVLLLDEPLSALDAKVRAQLRDEIRRIQLEVGTTTLFVTHDQEEALAIADRVGVMRDGRIEQLGSPTDVYTRPETPFVAEFVGLSNRLAGEVTGSGTVVVRGTTLPLVDSVPAGPVVALVRPEAVTVVSGESAEAGPLTGTVIAITFLGATSRVTVDLGDTTVMAAMATAEATMLSAGQRVTLTIRPNPVLVSADSAAVSTG
;
A
#
# COMPACT_ATOMS: atom_id res chain seq x y z
N MET A 1 -32.57 31.69 -19.85
CA MET A 1 -31.21 32.09 -19.39
C MET A 1 -30.43 30.85 -19.06
N SER A 2 -29.61 30.39 -19.99
CA SER A 2 -28.76 29.20 -19.82
C SER A 2 -27.47 29.59 -19.14
N VAL A 3 -27.14 28.90 -18.06
CA VAL A 3 -25.84 28.99 -17.36
C VAL A 3 -24.86 28.08 -18.11
N PRO A 4 -23.70 28.57 -18.54
CA PRO A 4 -22.71 27.71 -19.18
C PRO A 4 -21.99 26.87 -18.11
N ALA A 5 -21.93 25.57 -18.33
CA ALA A 5 -21.09 24.64 -17.59
C ALA A 5 -19.61 24.96 -17.86
N THR A 6 -18.93 25.50 -16.87
CA THR A 6 -17.49 25.66 -16.88
C THR A 6 -16.84 24.28 -16.73
N GLY A 7 -16.33 23.75 -17.85
CA GLY A 7 -15.53 22.56 -17.87
C GLY A 7 -14.22 22.79 -17.12
N VAL A 8 -14.02 22.05 -16.03
CA VAL A 8 -12.73 21.92 -15.37
C VAL A 8 -11.93 20.89 -16.18
N SER A 9 -11.21 21.38 -17.18
CA SER A 9 -10.13 20.64 -17.80
C SER A 9 -8.83 21.39 -17.55
N SER A 10 -8.12 20.99 -16.51
CA SER A 10 -6.70 21.24 -16.39
C SER A 10 -6.06 19.91 -16.02
N ALA A 11 -5.78 19.10 -17.02
CA ALA A 11 -4.75 18.09 -16.88
C ALA A 11 -3.43 18.82 -16.66
N ALA A 12 -3.06 19.02 -15.41
CA ALA A 12 -1.72 19.47 -15.05
C ALA A 12 -0.73 18.53 -15.73
N THR A 13 0.12 19.07 -16.57
CA THR A 13 1.16 18.32 -17.29
C THR A 13 2.04 17.70 -16.20
N ARG A 14 1.94 16.40 -15.96
CA ARG A 14 2.73 15.67 -14.97
C ARG A 14 4.20 15.87 -15.36
N SER A 15 5.00 16.46 -14.49
CA SER A 15 6.41 16.78 -14.73
C SER A 15 7.34 15.59 -14.50
N GLY A 16 6.80 14.46 -14.07
CA GLY A 16 7.54 13.23 -13.81
C GLY A 16 8.08 12.57 -15.06
N VAL A 17 9.03 11.67 -14.88
CA VAL A 17 9.63 10.85 -15.95
C VAL A 17 9.22 9.38 -15.78
N GLU A 18 9.22 8.63 -16.87
CA GLU A 18 9.06 7.18 -16.82
C GLU A 18 10.27 6.53 -16.14
N VAL A 19 10.01 5.56 -15.28
CA VAL A 19 11.02 4.67 -14.70
C VAL A 19 10.72 3.25 -15.09
N ARG A 20 11.72 2.51 -15.59
CA ARG A 20 11.60 1.07 -15.86
C ARG A 20 12.73 0.32 -15.16
N LEU A 21 12.34 -0.69 -14.44
CA LEU A 21 13.21 -1.74 -13.89
C LEU A 21 13.01 -2.96 -14.78
N GLU A 22 14.06 -3.43 -15.40
CA GLU A 22 14.00 -4.49 -16.42
C GLU A 22 14.85 -5.68 -15.96
N GLY A 23 14.19 -6.79 -15.55
CA GLY A 23 14.83 -8.03 -15.15
C GLY A 23 15.81 -7.89 -13.99
N LEU A 24 15.55 -6.99 -13.03
CA LEU A 24 16.46 -6.74 -11.91
C LEU A 24 16.59 -7.94 -10.99
N SER A 25 17.83 -8.40 -10.78
CA SER A 25 18.16 -9.46 -9.80
C SER A 25 19.23 -8.98 -8.83
N ARG A 26 19.12 -9.44 -7.58
CA ARG A 26 20.09 -9.18 -6.53
C ARG A 26 20.15 -10.33 -5.54
N ASP A 27 21.34 -10.87 -5.35
CA ASP A 27 21.62 -11.95 -4.42
C ASP A 27 22.52 -11.46 -3.26
N TYR A 28 22.22 -11.90 -2.05
CA TYR A 28 23.06 -11.72 -0.86
C TYR A 28 23.48 -13.10 -0.35
N GLY A 29 24.61 -13.59 -0.83
CA GLY A 29 25.02 -14.98 -0.59
C GLY A 29 24.00 -15.96 -1.17
N ASP A 30 23.39 -16.79 -0.33
CA ASP A 30 22.39 -17.77 -0.75
C ASP A 30 20.95 -17.20 -0.81
N VAL A 31 20.75 -15.94 -0.43
CA VAL A 31 19.42 -15.31 -0.41
C VAL A 31 19.23 -14.46 -1.65
N LYS A 32 18.29 -14.86 -2.48
CA LYS A 32 17.85 -14.09 -3.65
C LYS A 32 16.86 -13.00 -3.20
N ALA A 33 17.36 -11.77 -3.08
CA ALA A 33 16.53 -10.63 -2.64
C ALA A 33 15.65 -10.09 -3.75
N LEU A 34 16.10 -10.14 -5.02
CA LEU A 34 15.30 -9.88 -6.21
C LEU A 34 15.58 -10.94 -7.27
N ASP A 35 14.53 -11.37 -7.95
CA ASP A 35 14.57 -12.44 -8.92
C ASP A 35 13.88 -12.05 -10.23
N GLY A 36 14.61 -11.34 -11.09
CA GLY A 36 14.13 -10.91 -12.40
C GLY A 36 12.96 -9.91 -12.31
N LEU A 37 13.03 -8.92 -11.40
CA LEU A 37 11.95 -7.98 -11.16
C LEU A 37 11.78 -7.02 -12.33
N ASP A 38 10.57 -6.98 -12.89
CA ASP A 38 10.12 -6.02 -13.89
C ASP A 38 9.11 -5.06 -13.25
N LEU A 39 9.33 -3.74 -13.42
CA LEU A 39 8.42 -2.72 -12.92
C LEU A 39 8.52 -1.45 -13.76
N THR A 40 7.37 -0.95 -14.23
CA THR A 40 7.28 0.35 -14.89
C THR A 40 6.46 1.32 -14.05
N LEU A 41 7.03 2.51 -13.76
CA LEU A 41 6.32 3.65 -13.20
C LEU A 41 6.10 4.67 -14.33
N HIS A 42 4.85 5.08 -14.52
CA HIS A 42 4.51 6.10 -15.51
C HIS A 42 4.83 7.52 -15.00
N PRO A 43 5.02 8.50 -15.87
CA PRO A 43 5.33 9.88 -15.47
C PRO A 43 4.32 10.44 -14.46
N GLY A 44 4.82 10.90 -13.31
CA GLY A 44 4.02 11.45 -12.22
C GLY A 44 3.13 10.45 -11.47
N GLU A 45 3.33 9.15 -11.68
CA GLU A 45 2.65 8.09 -10.96
C GLU A 45 3.27 7.86 -9.58
N LEU A 46 2.44 7.51 -8.60
CA LEU A 46 2.85 7.00 -7.31
C LEU A 46 2.58 5.50 -7.25
N VAL A 47 3.64 4.70 -7.33
CA VAL A 47 3.57 3.24 -7.17
C VAL A 47 4.02 2.88 -5.77
N VAL A 48 3.23 2.03 -5.10
CA VAL A 48 3.59 1.49 -3.78
C VAL A 48 3.99 0.04 -3.92
N LEU A 49 5.17 -0.33 -3.40
CA LEU A 49 5.55 -1.73 -3.19
C LEU A 49 5.14 -2.15 -1.78
N LEU A 50 4.31 -3.16 -1.71
CA LEU A 50 3.75 -3.75 -0.50
C LEU A 50 4.18 -5.21 -0.39
N GLY A 51 4.47 -5.70 0.81
CA GLY A 51 4.83 -7.10 1.00
C GLY A 51 5.42 -7.38 2.38
N PRO A 52 5.62 -8.64 2.78
CA PRO A 52 6.22 -9.01 4.05
C PRO A 52 7.67 -8.51 4.17
N SER A 53 8.21 -8.54 5.40
CA SER A 53 9.61 -8.23 5.63
C SER A 53 10.52 -9.20 4.85
N GLY A 54 11.58 -8.66 4.24
CA GLY A 54 12.54 -9.46 3.47
C GLY A 54 12.14 -9.82 2.03
N CYS A 55 10.97 -9.40 1.53
CA CYS A 55 10.54 -9.75 0.17
C CYS A 55 11.19 -8.92 -0.96
N GLY A 56 12.16 -8.01 -0.66
CA GLY A 56 12.92 -7.28 -1.68
C GLY A 56 12.54 -5.82 -1.91
N LYS A 57 11.54 -5.24 -1.21
CA LYS A 57 11.06 -3.86 -1.42
C LYS A 57 12.16 -2.80 -1.25
N THR A 58 12.84 -2.79 -0.10
CA THR A 58 13.94 -1.85 0.17
C THR A 58 15.12 -2.07 -0.77
N THR A 59 15.40 -3.32 -1.15
CA THR A 59 16.42 -3.64 -2.16
C THR A 59 16.06 -3.03 -3.51
N THR A 60 14.82 -3.17 -3.98
CA THR A 60 14.32 -2.54 -5.21
C THR A 60 14.54 -1.03 -5.18
N LEU A 61 14.16 -0.39 -4.08
CA LEU A 61 14.30 1.06 -3.91
C LEU A 61 15.77 1.49 -3.89
N ARG A 62 16.66 0.74 -3.22
CA ARG A 62 18.10 1.04 -3.17
C ARG A 62 18.80 0.84 -4.51
N LEU A 63 18.43 -0.20 -5.26
CA LEU A 63 18.91 -0.41 -6.63
C LEU A 63 18.47 0.72 -7.55
N LEU A 64 17.21 1.13 -7.50
CA LEU A 64 16.73 2.29 -8.25
C LEU A 64 17.47 3.57 -7.84
N GLY A 65 17.69 3.77 -6.55
CA GLY A 65 18.41 4.92 -6.00
C GLY A 65 19.92 4.94 -6.27
N GLY A 66 20.52 3.85 -6.76
CA GLY A 66 21.96 3.69 -6.97
C GLY A 66 22.77 3.65 -5.67
N LEU A 67 22.15 3.17 -4.59
CA LEU A 67 22.78 2.91 -3.30
C LEU A 67 23.32 1.48 -3.21
N GLU A 68 22.86 0.63 -4.11
CA GLU A 68 23.32 -0.75 -4.30
C GLU A 68 23.41 -1.04 -5.80
N ASP A 69 24.22 -2.01 -6.17
CA ASP A 69 24.38 -2.46 -7.55
C ASP A 69 23.53 -3.70 -7.80
N ALA A 70 22.90 -3.77 -8.98
CA ALA A 70 22.20 -4.97 -9.44
C ALA A 70 23.21 -6.02 -9.95
N ASP A 71 22.91 -7.30 -9.73
CA ASP A 71 23.71 -8.39 -10.29
C ASP A 71 23.36 -8.58 -11.77
N THR A 72 22.07 -8.45 -12.14
CA THR A 72 21.59 -8.45 -13.52
C THR A 72 20.43 -7.46 -13.70
N GLY A 73 20.09 -7.17 -14.96
CA GLY A 73 18.99 -6.28 -15.32
C GLY A 73 19.41 -4.84 -15.52
N ARG A 74 18.43 -3.94 -15.71
CA ARG A 74 18.64 -2.53 -16.01
C ARG A 74 17.68 -1.62 -15.26
N VAL A 75 18.17 -0.40 -15.00
CA VAL A 75 17.38 0.70 -14.45
C VAL A 75 17.35 1.83 -15.48
N MET A 76 16.16 2.10 -16.04
CA MET A 76 15.93 3.15 -17.03
C MET A 76 15.16 4.30 -16.40
N VAL A 77 15.61 5.53 -16.57
CA VAL A 77 14.95 6.75 -16.08
C VAL A 77 14.88 7.77 -17.19
N GLY A 78 13.68 8.19 -17.57
CA GLY A 78 13.48 9.12 -18.68
C GLY A 78 14.11 8.65 -19.99
N GLY A 79 14.15 7.33 -20.25
CA GLY A 79 14.76 6.71 -21.42
C GLY A 79 16.29 6.56 -21.33
N GLN A 80 16.92 6.94 -20.24
CA GLN A 80 18.37 6.80 -20.04
C GLN A 80 18.69 5.61 -19.14
N ASP A 81 19.67 4.80 -19.50
CA ASP A 81 20.21 3.74 -18.63
C ASP A 81 21.06 4.37 -17.52
N VAL A 82 20.61 4.22 -16.28
CA VAL A 82 21.30 4.73 -15.10
C VAL A 82 21.87 3.61 -14.22
N THR A 83 21.85 2.37 -14.68
CA THR A 83 22.24 1.16 -13.92
C THR A 83 23.61 1.32 -13.28
N GLY A 84 24.63 1.70 -14.06
CA GLY A 84 26.00 1.88 -13.58
C GLY A 84 26.28 3.26 -12.95
N LEU A 85 25.28 4.13 -12.78
CA LEU A 85 25.50 5.46 -12.19
C LEU A 85 25.37 5.41 -10.66
N PRO A 86 26.30 6.00 -9.91
CA PRO A 86 26.17 6.14 -8.46
C PRO A 86 25.01 7.07 -8.09
N ALA A 87 24.46 6.93 -6.89
CA ALA A 87 23.30 7.68 -6.38
C ALA A 87 23.42 9.20 -6.60
N SER A 88 24.63 9.76 -6.44
CA SER A 88 24.89 11.21 -6.62
C SER A 88 24.66 11.73 -8.05
N LYS A 89 24.58 10.85 -9.04
CA LYS A 89 24.38 11.17 -10.46
C LYS A 89 22.99 10.80 -11.00
N ARG A 90 22.13 10.16 -10.21
CA ARG A 90 20.80 9.67 -10.67
C ARG A 90 19.68 10.71 -10.57
N ASP A 91 19.94 11.91 -10.07
CA ASP A 91 18.95 12.99 -9.90
C ASP A 91 17.65 12.55 -9.22
N MET A 92 17.76 11.81 -8.12
CA MET A 92 16.66 11.29 -7.34
C MET A 92 16.63 11.91 -5.95
N GLY A 93 15.42 12.11 -5.41
CA GLY A 93 15.19 12.48 -4.01
C GLY A 93 14.84 11.24 -3.20
N MET A 94 15.41 11.09 -2.00
CA MET A 94 15.11 9.94 -1.15
C MET A 94 14.77 10.35 0.27
N VAL A 95 13.74 9.74 0.83
CA VAL A 95 13.38 9.78 2.25
C VAL A 95 13.60 8.39 2.82
N PHE A 96 14.48 8.29 3.82
CA PHE A 96 14.81 7.05 4.51
C PHE A 96 13.87 6.81 5.69
N GLN A 97 13.73 5.56 6.11
CA GLN A 97 12.91 5.13 7.24
C GLN A 97 13.19 5.91 8.54
N ALA A 98 14.46 6.21 8.84
CA ALA A 98 14.89 6.98 10.02
C ALA A 98 15.00 8.50 9.76
N TYR A 99 14.37 9.02 8.68
CA TYR A 99 14.39 10.42 8.22
C TYR A 99 15.79 10.96 7.89
N SER A 100 16.85 10.46 8.51
CA SER A 100 18.28 10.77 8.29
C SER A 100 18.58 12.28 8.23
N LEU A 101 17.96 13.06 9.14
CA LEU A 101 18.24 14.49 9.26
C LEU A 101 19.62 14.71 9.89
N PHE A 102 20.30 15.75 9.46
CA PHE A 102 21.58 16.17 10.03
C PHE A 102 21.34 16.88 11.37
N PRO A 103 21.72 16.28 12.53
CA PRO A 103 21.32 16.78 13.85
C PRO A 103 21.99 18.13 14.20
N HIS A 104 23.14 18.42 13.61
CA HIS A 104 23.94 19.65 13.81
C HIS A 104 23.52 20.81 12.87
N MET A 105 22.53 20.59 12.02
CA MET A 105 21.99 21.60 11.09
C MET A 105 20.59 22.04 11.50
N THR A 106 20.27 23.29 11.21
CA THR A 106 18.89 23.78 11.32
C THR A 106 17.98 23.10 10.30
N VAL A 107 16.68 23.18 10.51
CA VAL A 107 15.65 22.67 9.56
C VAL A 107 15.88 23.27 8.16
N LYS A 108 16.05 24.58 8.07
CA LYS A 108 16.34 25.26 6.80
C LYS A 108 17.64 24.76 6.16
N ASP A 109 18.69 24.55 6.95
CA ASP A 109 19.97 24.09 6.42
C ASP A 109 19.92 22.63 5.97
N ASN A 110 19.15 21.77 6.66
CA ASN A 110 18.83 20.41 6.21
C ASN A 110 18.19 20.43 4.83
N VAL A 111 17.14 21.25 4.63
CA VAL A 111 16.44 21.34 3.34
C VAL A 111 17.35 21.93 2.25
N ALA A 112 18.20 22.92 2.60
CA ALA A 112 19.13 23.54 1.66
C ALA A 112 20.35 22.68 1.32
N PHE A 113 20.60 21.58 2.05
CA PHE A 113 21.86 20.82 1.97
C PHE A 113 22.15 20.28 0.57
N GLY A 114 21.19 19.61 -0.08
CA GLY A 114 21.36 19.09 -1.44
C GLY A 114 21.66 20.17 -2.48
N LEU A 115 21.04 21.35 -2.32
CA LEU A 115 21.31 22.50 -3.18
C LEU A 115 22.73 23.08 -2.96
N LYS A 116 23.24 22.98 -1.71
CA LYS A 116 24.64 23.37 -1.40
C LYS A 116 25.62 22.44 -2.11
N LEU A 117 25.36 21.12 -2.11
CA LEU A 117 26.19 20.16 -2.84
C LEU A 117 26.17 20.41 -4.36
N ARG A 118 25.02 20.83 -4.90
CA ARG A 118 24.86 21.24 -6.30
C ARG A 118 25.43 22.66 -6.60
N ARG A 119 26.16 23.25 -5.66
CA ARG A 119 26.83 24.57 -5.79
C ARG A 119 25.89 25.73 -6.12
N LYS A 120 24.62 25.66 -5.77
CA LYS A 120 23.66 26.76 -5.95
C LYS A 120 24.02 27.97 -5.06
N ALA A 121 23.76 29.19 -5.51
CA ALA A 121 23.99 30.40 -4.75
C ALA A 121 23.23 30.43 -3.42
N LYS A 122 23.81 31.05 -2.36
CA LYS A 122 23.22 31.08 -1.00
C LYS A 122 21.80 31.65 -1.00
N ALA A 123 21.57 32.74 -1.74
CA ALA A 123 20.24 33.36 -1.83
C ALA A 123 19.21 32.40 -2.46
N GLU A 124 19.56 31.73 -3.57
CA GLU A 124 18.70 30.74 -4.27
C GLU A 124 18.38 29.55 -3.35
N ARG A 125 19.39 28.98 -2.66
CA ARG A 125 19.21 27.88 -1.71
C ARG A 125 18.24 28.23 -0.60
N ASN A 126 18.45 29.43 0.01
CA ASN A 126 17.61 29.87 1.10
C ASN A 126 16.16 30.09 0.65
N LYS A 127 15.96 30.73 -0.50
CA LYS A 127 14.63 30.95 -1.09
C LYS A 127 13.95 29.60 -1.36
N ARG A 128 14.64 28.67 -2.01
CA ARG A 128 14.09 27.35 -2.32
C ARG A 128 13.78 26.53 -1.06
N ALA A 129 14.68 26.56 -0.07
CA ALA A 129 14.44 25.88 1.21
C ALA A 129 13.19 26.41 1.93
N MET A 130 13.00 27.73 1.96
CA MET A 130 11.81 28.34 2.57
C MET A 130 10.53 27.97 1.82
N ASN A 131 10.53 27.99 0.48
CA ASN A 131 9.40 27.54 -0.32
C ASN A 131 9.02 26.08 -0.03
N MET A 132 10.01 25.19 0.14
CA MET A 132 9.76 23.79 0.48
C MET A 132 9.24 23.63 1.92
N LEU A 133 9.72 24.45 2.86
CA LEU A 133 9.19 24.46 4.22
C LEU A 133 7.76 25.01 4.28
N GLU A 134 7.42 25.97 3.44
CA GLU A 134 6.05 26.46 3.28
C GLU A 134 5.12 25.35 2.74
N LEU A 135 5.57 24.63 1.70
CA LEU A 135 4.84 23.49 1.11
C LEU A 135 4.46 22.41 2.13
N VAL A 136 5.35 22.14 3.11
CA VAL A 136 5.15 21.16 4.19
C VAL A 136 4.67 21.78 5.51
N GLY A 137 4.29 23.07 5.53
CA GLY A 137 3.74 23.76 6.70
C GLY A 137 4.72 23.93 7.88
N LEU A 138 6.02 24.08 7.61
CA LEU A 138 7.07 24.19 8.64
C LEU A 138 7.91 25.46 8.57
N THR A 139 7.36 26.54 8.03
CA THR A 139 8.07 27.83 7.88
C THR A 139 8.56 28.37 9.22
N GLU A 140 7.74 28.31 10.27
CA GLU A 140 8.08 28.80 11.62
C GLU A 140 9.20 27.97 12.29
N GLN A 141 9.38 26.72 11.90
CA GLN A 141 10.38 25.80 12.44
C GLN A 141 11.74 25.92 11.75
N ALA A 142 11.89 26.79 10.74
CA ALA A 142 13.08 26.88 9.89
C ALA A 142 14.42 27.05 10.67
N GLY A 143 14.38 27.73 11.82
CA GLY A 143 15.54 27.95 12.69
C GLY A 143 15.81 26.85 13.72
N ARG A 144 14.89 25.87 13.89
CA ARG A 144 15.04 24.78 14.86
C ARG A 144 16.02 23.70 14.38
N TYR A 145 16.46 22.86 15.30
CA TYR A 145 17.23 21.66 15.02
C TYR A 145 16.35 20.41 15.03
N ALA A 146 16.81 19.30 14.43
CA ALA A 146 16.04 18.08 14.30
C ALA A 146 15.49 17.55 15.64
N HIS A 147 16.31 17.58 16.71
CA HIS A 147 15.92 17.11 18.05
C HIS A 147 14.82 17.96 18.73
N GLN A 148 14.51 19.14 18.20
CA GLN A 148 13.46 20.03 18.70
C GLN A 148 12.12 19.81 17.97
N LEU A 149 12.04 18.82 17.08
CA LEU A 149 10.88 18.52 16.27
C LEU A 149 10.24 17.20 16.68
N SER A 150 8.91 17.10 16.55
CA SER A 150 8.21 15.82 16.61
C SER A 150 8.59 14.91 15.44
N GLY A 151 8.36 13.59 15.54
CA GLY A 151 8.64 12.64 14.46
C GLY A 151 7.98 13.02 13.14
N GLY A 152 6.70 13.43 13.17
CA GLY A 152 5.99 13.88 11.97
C GLY A 152 6.57 15.17 11.37
N GLN A 153 7.05 16.09 12.21
CA GLN A 153 7.76 17.29 11.72
C GLN A 153 9.11 16.93 11.09
N GLN A 154 9.86 16.00 11.70
CA GLN A 154 11.12 15.52 11.14
C GLN A 154 10.92 14.88 9.77
N GLN A 155 9.86 14.11 9.61
CA GLN A 155 9.51 13.51 8.34
C GLN A 155 9.18 14.55 7.26
N ARG A 156 8.38 15.56 7.60
CA ARG A 156 8.08 16.66 6.67
C ARG A 156 9.36 17.41 6.24
N VAL A 157 10.30 17.59 7.16
CA VAL A 157 11.62 18.17 6.81
C VAL A 157 12.40 17.25 5.86
N ALA A 158 12.39 15.94 6.08
CA ALA A 158 13.04 14.99 5.18
C ALA A 158 12.41 14.99 3.78
N LEU A 159 11.08 15.06 3.69
CA LEU A 159 10.36 15.21 2.43
C LEU A 159 10.71 16.54 1.73
N ALA A 160 10.67 17.67 2.45
CA ALA A 160 11.06 18.98 1.94
C ALA A 160 12.50 18.98 1.42
N ARG A 161 13.45 18.33 2.13
CA ARG A 161 14.84 18.15 1.71
C ARG A 161 14.96 17.37 0.41
N ALA A 162 14.22 16.26 0.28
CA ALA A 162 14.22 15.44 -0.92
C ALA A 162 13.65 16.20 -2.13
N LEU A 163 12.60 17.00 -1.93
CA LEU A 163 11.96 17.81 -2.99
C LEU A 163 12.71 19.10 -3.34
N ALA A 164 13.54 19.62 -2.44
CA ALA A 164 14.27 20.89 -2.65
C ALA A 164 15.16 20.85 -3.90
N ILE A 165 15.76 19.70 -4.18
CA ILE A 165 16.64 19.49 -5.32
C ILE A 165 15.90 19.32 -6.66
N GLN A 166 14.56 19.35 -6.67
CA GLN A 166 13.72 19.10 -7.85
C GLN A 166 14.06 17.78 -8.54
N PRO A 167 13.93 16.65 -7.82
CA PRO A 167 14.31 15.36 -8.37
C PRO A 167 13.38 14.92 -9.48
N GLN A 168 13.89 14.13 -10.43
CA GLN A 168 13.07 13.47 -11.46
C GLN A 168 12.21 12.36 -10.86
N VAL A 169 12.73 11.65 -9.84
CA VAL A 169 12.07 10.53 -9.15
C VAL A 169 12.19 10.74 -7.64
N LEU A 170 11.11 10.48 -6.92
CA LEU A 170 11.06 10.50 -5.46
C LEU A 170 10.97 9.07 -4.92
N LEU A 171 11.85 8.72 -3.99
CA LEU A 171 11.94 7.42 -3.36
C LEU A 171 11.61 7.54 -1.88
N LEU A 172 10.64 6.78 -1.40
CA LEU A 172 10.16 6.82 -0.01
C LEU A 172 10.28 5.43 0.62
N ASP A 173 11.25 5.24 1.52
CA ASP A 173 11.54 3.97 2.19
C ASP A 173 10.88 3.95 3.58
N GLU A 174 9.73 3.28 3.69
CA GLU A 174 8.91 3.18 4.91
C GLU A 174 8.75 4.50 5.67
N PRO A 175 8.37 5.60 5.02
CA PRO A 175 8.46 6.93 5.60
C PRO A 175 7.55 7.16 6.80
N LEU A 176 6.53 6.31 7.01
CA LEU A 176 5.51 6.49 8.05
C LEU A 176 5.63 5.49 9.20
N SER A 177 6.56 4.52 9.13
CA SER A 177 6.64 3.37 10.04
C SER A 177 6.89 3.73 11.53
N ALA A 178 7.58 4.85 11.80
CA ALA A 178 7.94 5.27 13.16
C ALA A 178 6.88 6.18 13.83
N LEU A 179 5.68 6.34 13.26
CA LEU A 179 4.67 7.29 13.69
C LEU A 179 3.45 6.60 14.30
N ASP A 180 2.76 7.31 15.20
CA ASP A 180 1.45 6.88 15.71
C ASP A 180 0.37 6.91 14.60
N ALA A 181 -0.71 6.15 14.78
CA ALA A 181 -1.73 5.93 13.76
C ALA A 181 -2.40 7.24 13.26
N LYS A 182 -2.66 8.20 14.16
CA LYS A 182 -3.30 9.47 13.80
C LYS A 182 -2.38 10.35 12.96
N VAL A 183 -1.14 10.50 13.38
CA VAL A 183 -0.12 11.28 12.68
C VAL A 183 0.20 10.62 11.33
N ARG A 184 0.26 9.28 11.30
CA ARG A 184 0.48 8.50 10.09
C ARG A 184 -0.58 8.77 9.02
N ALA A 185 -1.87 8.71 9.39
CA ALA A 185 -2.96 9.00 8.46
C ALA A 185 -2.89 10.42 7.89
N GLN A 186 -2.64 11.42 8.74
CA GLN A 186 -2.49 12.81 8.30
C GLN A 186 -1.32 13.02 7.34
N LEU A 187 -0.16 12.43 7.66
CA LEU A 187 1.04 12.57 6.83
C LEU A 187 0.94 11.79 5.51
N ARG A 188 0.27 10.66 5.52
CA ARG A 188 -0.04 9.91 4.29
C ARG A 188 -0.81 10.79 3.30
N ASP A 189 -1.90 11.42 3.75
CA ASP A 189 -2.73 12.27 2.91
C ASP A 189 -1.96 13.52 2.44
N GLU A 190 -1.08 14.06 3.30
CA GLU A 190 -0.21 15.19 2.95
C GLU A 190 0.87 14.80 1.91
N ILE A 191 1.50 13.64 2.05
CA ILE A 191 2.45 13.12 1.04
C ILE A 191 1.76 13.00 -0.31
N ARG A 192 0.53 12.45 -0.34
CA ARG A 192 -0.23 12.35 -1.58
C ARG A 192 -0.55 13.71 -2.18
N ARG A 193 -1.02 14.66 -1.37
CA ARG A 193 -1.28 16.03 -1.82
C ARG A 193 -0.05 16.68 -2.44
N ILE A 194 1.09 16.60 -1.75
CA ILE A 194 2.35 17.18 -2.21
C ILE A 194 2.82 16.49 -3.50
N GLN A 195 2.73 15.17 -3.59
CA GLN A 195 3.11 14.40 -4.77
C GLN A 195 2.28 14.81 -5.99
N LEU A 196 0.96 14.99 -5.82
CA LEU A 196 0.06 15.46 -6.89
C LEU A 196 0.40 16.91 -7.31
N GLU A 197 0.72 17.78 -6.36
CA GLU A 197 1.08 19.18 -6.62
C GLU A 197 2.42 19.31 -7.38
N VAL A 198 3.41 18.51 -6.99
CA VAL A 198 4.75 18.52 -7.62
C VAL A 198 4.77 17.71 -8.92
N GLY A 199 3.94 16.66 -9.03
CA GLY A 199 3.84 15.78 -10.19
C GLY A 199 5.05 14.86 -10.41
N THR A 200 5.89 14.64 -9.39
CA THR A 200 7.09 13.79 -9.47
C THR A 200 6.72 12.31 -9.47
N THR A 201 7.34 11.51 -10.35
CA THR A 201 7.22 10.04 -10.32
C THR A 201 7.75 9.51 -9.00
N THR A 202 6.96 8.69 -8.30
CA THR A 202 7.27 8.30 -6.91
C THR A 202 7.20 6.79 -6.74
N LEU A 203 8.25 6.21 -6.15
CA LEU A 203 8.24 4.85 -5.61
C LEU A 203 8.17 4.92 -4.09
N PHE A 204 7.12 4.34 -3.52
CA PHE A 204 6.88 4.27 -2.09
C PHE A 204 6.96 2.81 -1.62
N VAL A 205 7.66 2.55 -0.55
CA VAL A 205 7.78 1.22 0.05
C VAL A 205 7.13 1.22 1.41
N THR A 206 6.29 0.23 1.68
CA THR A 206 5.67 0.02 3.00
C THR A 206 5.36 -1.45 3.23
N HIS A 207 5.13 -1.82 4.48
CA HIS A 207 4.52 -3.08 4.89
C HIS A 207 3.08 -2.89 5.40
N ASP A 208 2.58 -1.64 5.43
CA ASP A 208 1.25 -1.29 5.90
C ASP A 208 0.26 -1.28 4.72
N GLN A 209 -0.76 -2.14 4.81
CA GLN A 209 -1.78 -2.31 3.76
C GLN A 209 -2.65 -1.06 3.61
N GLU A 210 -3.01 -0.40 4.74
CA GLU A 210 -3.84 0.82 4.71
C GLU A 210 -3.11 1.97 4.04
N GLU A 211 -1.79 2.08 4.26
CA GLU A 211 -0.97 3.07 3.56
C GLU A 211 -0.99 2.82 2.06
N ALA A 212 -0.69 1.58 1.65
CA ALA A 212 -0.61 1.23 0.24
C ALA A 212 -1.93 1.47 -0.50
N LEU A 213 -3.04 0.98 0.05
CA LEU A 213 -4.36 1.10 -0.58
C LEU A 213 -4.87 2.55 -0.64
N ALA A 214 -4.47 3.40 0.32
CA ALA A 214 -4.99 4.77 0.40
C ALA A 214 -4.23 5.80 -0.45
N ILE A 215 -2.92 5.59 -0.72
CA ILE A 215 -2.08 6.61 -1.37
C ILE A 215 -1.73 6.30 -2.83
N ALA A 216 -1.71 5.01 -3.20
CA ALA A 216 -1.16 4.56 -4.48
C ALA A 216 -2.06 4.86 -5.68
N ASP A 217 -1.45 5.17 -6.82
CA ASP A 217 -2.08 5.00 -8.13
C ASP A 217 -2.10 3.51 -8.52
N ARG A 218 -0.98 2.79 -8.23
CA ARG A 218 -0.87 1.33 -8.36
C ARG A 218 -0.11 0.73 -7.18
N VAL A 219 -0.53 -0.46 -6.77
CA VAL A 219 0.12 -1.27 -5.72
C VAL A 219 0.76 -2.49 -6.35
N GLY A 220 2.06 -2.67 -6.11
CA GLY A 220 2.80 -3.89 -6.43
C GLY A 220 2.96 -4.73 -5.17
N VAL A 221 2.25 -5.87 -5.10
CA VAL A 221 2.40 -6.82 -4.00
C VAL A 221 3.60 -7.70 -4.28
N MET A 222 4.59 -7.67 -3.39
CA MET A 222 5.85 -8.41 -3.54
C MET A 222 5.90 -9.63 -2.63
N ARG A 223 6.46 -10.71 -3.18
CA ARG A 223 6.81 -11.94 -2.46
C ARG A 223 8.08 -12.54 -3.05
N ASP A 224 9.00 -12.98 -2.18
CA ASP A 224 10.20 -13.74 -2.57
C ASP A 224 10.99 -13.10 -3.74
N GLY A 225 11.18 -11.77 -3.70
CA GLY A 225 11.94 -11.02 -4.70
C GLY A 225 11.21 -10.73 -6.01
N ARG A 226 9.91 -11.07 -6.12
CA ARG A 226 9.09 -10.88 -7.32
C ARG A 226 7.83 -10.07 -7.03
N ILE A 227 7.24 -9.48 -8.05
CA ILE A 227 5.89 -8.90 -7.98
C ILE A 227 4.88 -9.99 -8.29
N GLU A 228 4.02 -10.31 -7.33
CA GLU A 228 2.93 -11.27 -7.47
C GLU A 228 1.75 -10.66 -8.24
N GLN A 229 1.45 -9.39 -7.97
CA GLN A 229 0.40 -8.63 -8.67
C GLN A 229 0.74 -7.15 -8.66
N LEU A 230 0.43 -6.45 -9.75
CA LEU A 230 0.58 -5.00 -9.90
C LEU A 230 -0.71 -4.43 -10.50
N GLY A 231 -1.46 -3.65 -9.73
CA GLY A 231 -2.76 -3.12 -10.18
C GLY A 231 -3.21 -1.90 -9.39
N SER A 232 -4.40 -1.37 -9.70
CA SER A 232 -5.01 -0.33 -8.87
C SER A 232 -5.27 -0.87 -7.45
N PRO A 233 -5.31 -0.02 -6.41
CA PRO A 233 -5.67 -0.46 -5.06
C PRO A 233 -6.97 -1.27 -5.01
N THR A 234 -7.96 -0.84 -5.79
CA THR A 234 -9.25 -1.54 -5.90
C THR A 234 -9.09 -2.93 -6.51
N ASP A 235 -8.33 -3.07 -7.60
CA ASP A 235 -8.15 -4.37 -8.26
C ASP A 235 -7.39 -5.35 -7.36
N VAL A 236 -6.28 -4.89 -6.75
CA VAL A 236 -5.48 -5.74 -5.83
C VAL A 236 -6.30 -6.24 -4.65
N TYR A 237 -7.25 -5.44 -4.15
CA TYR A 237 -8.13 -5.82 -3.04
C TYR A 237 -9.31 -6.70 -3.47
N THR A 238 -10.00 -6.33 -4.58
CA THR A 238 -11.26 -6.97 -5.00
C THR A 238 -11.07 -8.12 -5.99
N ARG A 239 -9.95 -8.13 -6.72
CA ARG A 239 -9.58 -9.13 -7.73
C ARG A 239 -8.14 -9.58 -7.54
N PRO A 240 -7.83 -10.20 -6.38
CA PRO A 240 -6.49 -10.73 -6.17
C PRO A 240 -6.19 -11.86 -7.17
N GLU A 241 -4.98 -11.86 -7.73
CA GLU A 241 -4.55 -12.86 -8.73
C GLU A 241 -4.06 -14.15 -8.06
N THR A 242 -3.63 -14.10 -6.79
CA THR A 242 -3.16 -15.27 -6.05
C THR A 242 -3.75 -15.33 -4.65
N PRO A 243 -3.86 -16.54 -4.05
CA PRO A 243 -4.26 -16.67 -2.64
C PRO A 243 -3.38 -15.86 -1.69
N PHE A 244 -2.08 -15.78 -1.98
CA PHE A 244 -1.17 -14.95 -1.20
C PHE A 244 -1.59 -13.47 -1.20
N VAL A 245 -1.89 -12.90 -2.36
CA VAL A 245 -2.35 -11.50 -2.46
C VAL A 245 -3.67 -11.32 -1.71
N ALA A 246 -4.63 -12.24 -1.87
CA ALA A 246 -5.90 -12.18 -1.20
C ALA A 246 -5.77 -12.17 0.34
N GLU A 247 -4.88 -12.98 0.89
CA GLU A 247 -4.65 -13.11 2.34
C GLU A 247 -3.73 -12.00 2.87
N PHE A 248 -2.80 -11.54 2.06
CA PHE A 248 -1.86 -10.50 2.46
C PHE A 248 -2.48 -9.10 2.41
N VAL A 249 -3.38 -8.80 1.45
CA VAL A 249 -3.98 -7.46 1.25
C VAL A 249 -5.35 -7.34 1.93
N GLY A 250 -5.53 -8.00 3.05
CA GLY A 250 -6.75 -7.91 3.85
C GLY A 250 -7.14 -9.27 4.44
N LEU A 251 -8.09 -9.23 5.35
CA LEU A 251 -8.60 -10.46 5.96
C LEU A 251 -9.49 -11.21 4.98
N SER A 252 -9.42 -12.54 5.03
CA SER A 252 -10.31 -13.43 4.26
C SER A 252 -10.78 -14.60 5.13
N ASN A 253 -12.05 -14.96 5.00
CA ASN A 253 -12.58 -16.20 5.51
C ASN A 253 -12.22 -17.32 4.53
N ARG A 254 -11.67 -18.43 5.02
CA ARG A 254 -11.36 -19.62 4.24
C ARG A 254 -12.54 -20.59 4.38
N LEU A 255 -13.38 -20.69 3.37
CA LEU A 255 -14.58 -21.51 3.41
C LEU A 255 -14.53 -22.63 2.37
N ALA A 256 -14.80 -23.84 2.79
CA ALA A 256 -14.94 -24.97 1.87
C ALA A 256 -16.07 -24.72 0.88
N GLY A 257 -15.80 -24.99 -0.40
CA GLY A 257 -16.76 -24.83 -1.48
C GLY A 257 -16.53 -25.85 -2.58
N GLU A 258 -17.45 -25.90 -3.53
CA GLU A 258 -17.39 -26.77 -4.70
C GLU A 258 -17.64 -25.97 -5.98
N VAL A 259 -16.71 -26.04 -6.91
CA VAL A 259 -16.89 -25.45 -8.25
C VAL A 259 -17.76 -26.41 -9.06
N THR A 260 -19.00 -25.96 -9.38
CA THR A 260 -20.03 -26.81 -10.01
C THR A 260 -20.20 -26.57 -11.50
N GLY A 261 -19.50 -25.57 -12.06
CA GLY A 261 -19.65 -25.22 -13.49
C GLY A 261 -19.00 -23.90 -13.84
N SER A 262 -19.31 -23.37 -15.01
CA SER A 262 -18.67 -22.21 -15.61
C SER A 262 -18.72 -20.95 -14.71
N GLY A 263 -17.63 -20.68 -14.00
CA GLY A 263 -17.40 -19.39 -13.34
C GLY A 263 -18.12 -19.19 -11.99
N THR A 264 -18.58 -20.26 -11.33
CA THR A 264 -19.24 -20.18 -10.02
C THR A 264 -18.75 -21.25 -9.04
N VAL A 265 -18.77 -20.91 -7.75
CA VAL A 265 -18.50 -21.82 -6.63
C VAL A 265 -19.67 -21.81 -5.67
N VAL A 266 -20.06 -22.97 -5.17
CA VAL A 266 -21.06 -23.10 -4.11
C VAL A 266 -20.35 -23.19 -2.77
N VAL A 267 -20.61 -22.22 -1.90
CA VAL A 267 -20.04 -22.11 -0.54
C VAL A 267 -21.19 -22.12 0.45
N ARG A 268 -21.28 -23.17 1.28
CA ARG A 268 -22.35 -23.28 2.30
C ARG A 268 -23.78 -23.07 1.75
N GLY A 269 -24.04 -23.55 0.53
CA GLY A 269 -25.33 -23.38 -0.13
C GLY A 269 -25.54 -22.05 -0.85
N THR A 270 -24.58 -21.14 -0.77
CA THR A 270 -24.60 -19.87 -1.51
C THR A 270 -23.73 -19.98 -2.78
N THR A 271 -24.30 -19.61 -3.93
CA THR A 271 -23.55 -19.56 -5.19
C THR A 271 -22.85 -18.22 -5.34
N LEU A 272 -21.51 -18.24 -5.48
CA LEU A 272 -20.66 -17.06 -5.64
C LEU A 272 -19.99 -17.09 -7.02
N PRO A 273 -19.84 -15.94 -7.70
CA PRO A 273 -19.05 -15.87 -8.93
C PRO A 273 -17.55 -16.05 -8.60
N LEU A 274 -16.81 -16.62 -9.52
CA LEU A 274 -15.35 -16.75 -9.42
C LEU A 274 -14.66 -15.54 -10.06
N VAL A 275 -13.50 -15.15 -9.52
CA VAL A 275 -12.60 -14.17 -10.16
C VAL A 275 -12.05 -14.76 -11.46
N ASP A 276 -11.60 -16.01 -11.41
CA ASP A 276 -11.03 -16.74 -12.54
C ASP A 276 -11.75 -18.08 -12.77
N SER A 277 -11.64 -18.58 -14.01
CA SER A 277 -12.19 -19.91 -14.34
C SER A 277 -11.28 -21.01 -13.79
N VAL A 278 -11.84 -21.87 -12.94
CA VAL A 278 -11.13 -23.00 -12.31
C VAL A 278 -11.86 -24.29 -12.67
N PRO A 279 -11.16 -25.44 -12.75
CA PRO A 279 -11.80 -26.74 -12.95
C PRO A 279 -12.82 -27.06 -11.86
N ALA A 280 -13.88 -27.82 -12.22
CA ALA A 280 -14.87 -28.30 -11.27
C ALA A 280 -14.22 -29.20 -10.20
N GLY A 281 -14.68 -29.07 -8.94
CA GLY A 281 -14.20 -29.86 -7.82
C GLY A 281 -14.15 -29.10 -6.50
N PRO A 282 -13.69 -29.74 -5.42
CA PRO A 282 -13.57 -29.13 -4.11
C PRO A 282 -12.47 -28.06 -4.07
N VAL A 283 -12.78 -26.94 -3.44
CA VAL A 283 -11.90 -25.77 -3.31
C VAL A 283 -12.09 -25.09 -1.97
N VAL A 284 -11.17 -24.20 -1.63
CA VAL A 284 -11.32 -23.22 -0.53
C VAL A 284 -11.60 -21.85 -1.14
N ALA A 285 -12.77 -21.29 -0.89
CA ALA A 285 -13.12 -19.93 -1.29
C ALA A 285 -12.63 -18.91 -0.26
N LEU A 286 -12.03 -17.80 -0.73
CA LEU A 286 -11.55 -16.69 0.08
C LEU A 286 -12.60 -15.57 0.09
N VAL A 287 -13.40 -15.53 1.16
CA VAL A 287 -14.53 -14.60 1.30
C VAL A 287 -14.14 -13.44 2.23
N ARG A 288 -14.26 -12.21 1.75
CA ARG A 288 -13.97 -11.01 2.56
C ARG A 288 -14.96 -10.87 3.71
N PRO A 289 -14.52 -10.42 4.92
CA PRO A 289 -15.42 -10.21 6.06
C PRO A 289 -16.55 -9.21 5.80
N GLU A 290 -16.33 -8.20 4.99
CA GLU A 290 -17.35 -7.22 4.60
C GLU A 290 -18.38 -7.76 3.60
N ALA A 291 -18.10 -8.89 2.97
CA ALA A 291 -19.09 -9.61 2.15
C ALA A 291 -20.04 -10.47 2.99
N VAL A 292 -19.71 -10.68 4.27
CA VAL A 292 -20.56 -11.45 5.19
C VAL A 292 -21.45 -10.49 5.97
N THR A 293 -22.76 -10.73 5.93
CA THR A 293 -23.76 -9.99 6.72
C THR A 293 -24.29 -10.86 7.83
N VAL A 294 -24.43 -10.31 9.04
CA VAL A 294 -24.97 -10.99 10.22
C VAL A 294 -26.43 -10.58 10.39
N VAL A 295 -27.32 -11.55 10.42
CA VAL A 295 -28.76 -11.36 10.66
C VAL A 295 -29.09 -11.94 12.02
N SER A 296 -29.61 -11.10 12.93
CA SER A 296 -30.16 -11.53 14.23
C SER A 296 -31.67 -11.70 14.13
N GLY A 297 -32.21 -12.78 14.64
CA GLY A 297 -33.69 -13.00 14.72
C GLY A 297 -34.03 -14.35 15.31
N GLU A 298 -35.20 -14.44 15.98
CA GLU A 298 -35.70 -15.67 16.57
C GLU A 298 -36.10 -16.75 15.54
N SER A 299 -36.14 -16.37 14.25
CA SER A 299 -36.46 -17.26 13.13
C SER A 299 -35.22 -17.80 12.39
N ALA A 300 -34.05 -17.85 13.04
CA ALA A 300 -32.88 -18.50 12.45
C ALA A 300 -33.14 -20.02 12.35
N GLU A 301 -33.82 -20.46 11.28
CA GLU A 301 -33.88 -21.87 10.94
C GLU A 301 -32.46 -22.43 10.82
N ALA A 302 -32.25 -23.63 11.36
CA ALA A 302 -30.95 -24.27 11.31
C ALA A 302 -30.50 -24.46 9.84
N GLY A 303 -29.57 -23.65 9.41
CA GLY A 303 -29.01 -23.67 8.04
C GLY A 303 -27.49 -23.74 8.08
N PRO A 304 -26.84 -23.96 6.94
CA PRO A 304 -25.39 -24.13 6.82
C PRO A 304 -24.58 -22.88 7.19
N LEU A 305 -25.24 -21.73 7.35
CA LEU A 305 -24.66 -20.46 7.76
C LEU A 305 -25.24 -19.95 9.10
N THR A 306 -25.81 -20.83 9.91
CA THR A 306 -26.30 -20.50 11.27
C THR A 306 -25.25 -20.89 12.30
N GLY A 307 -24.89 -19.95 13.18
CA GLY A 307 -23.85 -20.15 14.18
C GLY A 307 -24.02 -19.31 15.42
N THR A 308 -23.02 -19.33 16.28
CA THR A 308 -23.00 -18.62 17.57
C THR A 308 -21.91 -17.53 17.53
N VAL A 309 -22.26 -16.32 17.92
CA VAL A 309 -21.27 -15.22 18.07
C VAL A 309 -20.30 -15.57 19.20
N ILE A 310 -19.01 -15.70 18.87
CA ILE A 310 -17.97 -16.01 19.87
C ILE A 310 -17.19 -14.77 20.30
N ALA A 311 -17.07 -13.77 19.42
CA ALA A 311 -16.36 -12.52 19.73
C ALA A 311 -16.90 -11.34 18.92
N ILE A 312 -16.86 -10.16 19.54
CA ILE A 312 -17.13 -8.88 18.89
C ILE A 312 -15.93 -7.98 19.20
N THR A 313 -15.14 -7.66 18.17
CA THR A 313 -13.97 -6.80 18.29
C THR A 313 -14.31 -5.41 17.80
N PHE A 314 -14.27 -4.42 18.69
CA PHE A 314 -14.48 -3.02 18.36
C PHE A 314 -13.24 -2.43 17.65
N LEU A 315 -13.43 -1.86 16.46
CA LEU A 315 -12.37 -1.25 15.63
C LEU A 315 -12.66 0.23 15.33
N GLY A 316 -13.53 0.87 16.11
CA GLY A 316 -13.96 2.24 15.91
C GLY A 316 -15.28 2.33 15.14
N ALA A 317 -15.31 2.88 13.92
CA ALA A 317 -16.51 3.00 13.12
C ALA A 317 -17.08 1.64 12.67
N THR A 318 -16.22 0.62 12.56
CA THR A 318 -16.58 -0.76 12.24
C THR A 318 -16.26 -1.68 13.41
N SER A 319 -16.94 -2.82 13.45
CA SER A 319 -16.65 -3.92 14.37
C SER A 319 -16.51 -5.21 13.58
N ARG A 320 -15.64 -6.11 14.08
CA ARG A 320 -15.50 -7.47 13.56
C ARG A 320 -16.27 -8.42 14.47
N VAL A 321 -17.22 -9.14 13.89
CA VAL A 321 -17.98 -10.19 14.57
C VAL A 321 -17.45 -11.53 14.10
N THR A 322 -17.04 -12.38 15.05
CA THR A 322 -16.59 -13.74 14.78
C THR A 322 -17.70 -14.71 15.20
N VAL A 323 -18.13 -15.54 14.27
CA VAL A 323 -19.22 -16.50 14.44
C VAL A 323 -18.68 -17.91 14.27
N ASP A 324 -18.96 -18.79 15.21
CA ASP A 324 -18.67 -20.22 15.15
C ASP A 324 -19.83 -20.94 14.48
N LEU A 325 -19.58 -21.63 13.37
CA LEU A 325 -20.52 -22.47 12.65
C LEU A 325 -20.46 -23.94 13.08
N GLY A 326 -19.59 -24.27 14.05
CA GLY A 326 -19.37 -25.61 14.58
C GLY A 326 -18.19 -26.36 13.94
N ASP A 327 -17.96 -26.19 12.66
CA ASP A 327 -16.87 -26.81 11.92
C ASP A 327 -15.83 -25.76 11.43
N THR A 328 -16.20 -24.50 11.44
CA THR A 328 -15.32 -23.38 11.08
C THR A 328 -15.80 -22.08 11.72
N THR A 329 -14.91 -21.11 11.81
CA THR A 329 -15.23 -19.76 12.25
C THR A 329 -15.33 -18.81 11.06
N VAL A 330 -16.28 -17.88 11.09
CA VAL A 330 -16.50 -16.88 10.04
C VAL A 330 -16.45 -15.48 10.65
N MET A 331 -15.67 -14.62 10.04
CA MET A 331 -15.58 -13.20 10.40
C MET A 331 -16.51 -12.38 9.52
N ALA A 332 -17.29 -11.49 10.12
CA ALA A 332 -18.04 -10.45 9.43
C ALA A 332 -17.54 -9.06 9.86
N ALA A 333 -17.43 -8.13 8.93
CA ALA A 333 -17.16 -6.74 9.20
C ALA A 333 -18.45 -5.93 9.00
N MET A 334 -18.88 -5.21 10.05
CA MET A 334 -20.12 -4.45 10.01
C MET A 334 -19.99 -3.11 10.75
N ALA A 335 -20.95 -2.22 10.58
CA ALA A 335 -20.98 -0.95 11.30
C ALA A 335 -21.07 -1.22 12.82
N THR A 336 -20.29 -0.47 13.62
CA THR A 336 -20.29 -0.65 15.08
C THR A 336 -21.67 -0.46 15.70
N ALA A 337 -22.49 0.47 15.17
CA ALA A 337 -23.86 0.68 15.63
C ALA A 337 -24.73 -0.58 15.50
N GLU A 338 -24.54 -1.38 14.46
CA GLU A 338 -25.24 -2.65 14.27
C GLU A 338 -24.64 -3.75 15.16
N ALA A 339 -23.32 -3.79 15.27
CA ALA A 339 -22.63 -4.80 16.09
C ALA A 339 -22.95 -4.67 17.59
N THR A 340 -23.28 -3.49 18.09
CA THR A 340 -23.69 -3.28 19.49
C THR A 340 -25.03 -3.93 19.85
N MET A 341 -25.84 -4.32 18.86
CA MET A 341 -27.09 -5.06 19.06
C MET A 341 -26.87 -6.56 19.22
N LEU A 342 -25.63 -7.01 19.03
CA LEU A 342 -25.25 -8.42 19.17
C LEU A 342 -24.56 -8.67 20.51
N SER A 343 -24.64 -9.92 20.97
CA SER A 343 -23.97 -10.38 22.19
C SER A 343 -23.23 -11.68 21.95
N ALA A 344 -22.11 -11.88 22.66
CA ALA A 344 -21.44 -13.17 22.68
C ALA A 344 -22.39 -14.27 23.21
N GLY A 345 -22.37 -15.44 22.57
CA GLY A 345 -23.31 -16.53 22.83
C GLY A 345 -24.62 -16.40 22.06
N GLN A 346 -24.90 -15.30 21.40
CA GLN A 346 -26.12 -15.14 20.60
C GLN A 346 -26.07 -15.99 19.34
N ARG A 347 -27.20 -16.66 19.03
CA ARG A 347 -27.37 -17.39 17.77
C ARG A 347 -27.73 -16.41 16.64
N VAL A 348 -27.04 -16.53 15.51
CA VAL A 348 -27.18 -15.65 14.34
C VAL A 348 -27.16 -16.48 13.05
N THR A 349 -27.73 -15.92 12.00
CA THR A 349 -27.60 -16.44 10.63
C THR A 349 -26.71 -15.50 9.82
N LEU A 350 -25.78 -16.08 9.07
CA LEU A 350 -24.92 -15.33 8.15
C LEU A 350 -25.50 -15.41 6.74
N THR A 351 -25.28 -14.34 5.97
CA THR A 351 -25.49 -14.35 4.52
C THR A 351 -24.23 -13.85 3.84
N ILE A 352 -23.88 -14.45 2.69
CA ILE A 352 -22.71 -14.06 1.90
C ILE A 352 -23.20 -13.32 0.67
N ARG A 353 -22.73 -12.09 0.47
CA ARG A 353 -23.02 -11.32 -0.74
C ARG A 353 -22.35 -11.98 -1.94
N PRO A 354 -22.99 -12.03 -3.12
CA PRO A 354 -22.47 -12.70 -4.31
C PRO A 354 -21.37 -11.89 -5.02
N ASN A 355 -20.37 -11.46 -4.25
CA ASN A 355 -19.17 -10.83 -4.80
C ASN A 355 -18.25 -11.91 -5.43
N PRO A 356 -17.48 -11.57 -6.48
CA PRO A 356 -16.48 -12.49 -7.02
C PRO A 356 -15.47 -12.91 -5.95
N VAL A 357 -15.19 -14.21 -5.89
CA VAL A 357 -14.24 -14.78 -4.92
C VAL A 357 -13.10 -15.50 -5.64
N LEU A 358 -11.91 -15.41 -5.08
CA LEU A 358 -10.79 -16.24 -5.45
C LEU A 358 -10.93 -17.59 -4.74
N VAL A 359 -10.49 -18.64 -5.39
CA VAL A 359 -10.45 -19.98 -4.79
C VAL A 359 -9.04 -20.55 -4.84
N SER A 360 -8.70 -21.36 -3.85
CA SER A 360 -7.45 -22.11 -3.77
C SER A 360 -7.77 -23.60 -3.87
N ALA A 361 -6.91 -24.34 -4.57
CA ALA A 361 -7.00 -25.81 -4.68
C ALA A 361 -6.63 -26.54 -3.36
N ASP A 362 -6.17 -25.83 -2.35
CA ASP A 362 -5.63 -26.41 -1.10
C ASP A 362 -6.76 -26.73 -0.13
N SER A 363 -7.33 -27.93 -0.25
CA SER A 363 -8.35 -28.46 0.65
C SER A 363 -7.80 -28.94 2.01
N ALA A 364 -6.48 -29.02 2.19
CA ALA A 364 -5.87 -29.65 3.37
C ALA A 364 -5.85 -28.77 4.63
N ALA A 365 -6.19 -27.48 4.57
CA ALA A 365 -6.07 -26.54 5.68
C ALA A 365 -7.39 -26.26 6.45
N VAL A 366 -8.48 -26.94 6.13
CA VAL A 366 -9.80 -26.75 6.80
C VAL A 366 -9.94 -27.57 8.10
N SER A 367 -9.00 -28.48 8.37
CA SER A 367 -9.10 -29.36 9.55
C SER A 367 -7.94 -29.16 10.51
N THR A 368 -7.79 -28.03 11.15
CA THR A 368 -7.14 -27.88 12.49
C THR A 368 -7.01 -26.40 12.84
N GLY A 369 -7.85 -25.94 13.74
CA GLY A 369 -7.72 -24.66 14.43
C GLY A 369 -8.76 -24.57 15.52
#